data_7613e59a1b034288de7c239583d615c3
#
_entry.id   7613e59a1b034288de7c239583d615c3
#
_cell.length_a   1.000
_cell.length_b   1.000
_cell.length_c   1.000
_cell.angle_alpha   90.00
_cell.angle_beta   90.00
_cell.angle_gamma   90.00
#
_symmetry.space_group_name_H-M   'P 1'
#
loop_
_entity.id
_entity.type
_entity.pdbx_description
1 polymer ?
#
loop_
_entity_poly.entity_id
_entity_poly.type
_entity_poly.pdbx_seq_one_letter_code
_entity_poly.pdbx_strand_id
1 'polypeptide(L)'
;MQIIIRDYQKEDCSAILEIINDAILNSTALYDYNERSLASQEEIFVEKLQKGFPVLVAEQNARIVGFGYFSEFRFREAYKFTAEHSVYAHKDHIGKGIGKALLTELIERASQQKLHTLIGVIDSENTNSIDFHKKFGFEEVGFIKESGYKFDRWLHSVFMQKMLK
;
A
#
# COMPACT_ATOMS: atom_id res chain seq x y z
N MET A 1 -12.13 -9.27 18.09
CA MET A 1 -12.76 -9.55 16.78
C MET A 1 -11.64 -9.89 15.80
N GLN A 2 -11.80 -10.97 15.05
CA GLN A 2 -10.75 -11.49 14.18
C GLN A 2 -10.68 -10.69 12.87
N ILE A 3 -9.48 -10.33 12.44
CA ILE A 3 -9.19 -9.79 11.12
C ILE A 3 -8.84 -10.97 10.21
N ILE A 4 -9.49 -11.07 9.06
CA ILE A 4 -9.21 -12.08 8.04
C ILE A 4 -8.53 -11.39 6.88
N ILE A 5 -7.34 -11.87 6.50
CA ILE A 5 -6.64 -11.41 5.30
C ILE A 5 -6.88 -12.44 4.19
N ARG A 6 -7.33 -11.98 3.04
CA ARG A 6 -7.59 -12.83 1.87
C ARG A 6 -7.31 -12.11 0.56
N ASP A 7 -7.24 -12.85 -0.50
CA ASP A 7 -7.12 -12.28 -1.84
C ASP A 7 -8.38 -11.45 -2.19
N TYR A 8 -8.15 -10.37 -2.92
CA TYR A 8 -9.18 -9.49 -3.45
C TYR A 8 -10.12 -10.25 -4.40
N GLN A 9 -11.39 -9.93 -4.30
CA GLN A 9 -12.43 -10.33 -5.26
C GLN A 9 -13.09 -9.07 -5.85
N LYS A 10 -13.65 -9.17 -7.03
CA LYS A 10 -14.22 -8.01 -7.74
C LYS A 10 -15.28 -7.28 -6.91
N GLU A 11 -16.05 -8.02 -6.14
CA GLU A 11 -17.11 -7.50 -5.26
C GLU A 11 -16.57 -6.59 -4.15
N ASP A 12 -15.30 -6.73 -3.79
CA ASP A 12 -14.66 -5.89 -2.77
C ASP A 12 -14.34 -4.47 -3.27
N CYS A 13 -14.32 -4.27 -4.59
CA CYS A 13 -13.81 -3.04 -5.19
C CYS A 13 -14.58 -1.79 -4.74
N SER A 14 -15.87 -1.90 -4.54
CA SER A 14 -16.69 -0.77 -4.06
C SER A 14 -16.28 -0.30 -2.67
N ALA A 15 -16.02 -1.22 -1.73
CA ALA A 15 -15.55 -0.89 -0.39
C ALA A 15 -14.11 -0.35 -0.40
N ILE A 16 -13.26 -0.91 -1.26
CA ILE A 16 -11.89 -0.41 -1.46
C ILE A 16 -11.90 0.99 -2.04
N LEU A 17 -12.80 1.28 -2.98
CA LEU A 17 -12.93 2.60 -3.60
C LEU A 17 -13.23 3.69 -2.55
N GLU A 18 -14.07 3.39 -1.57
CA GLU A 18 -14.34 4.31 -0.46
C GLU A 18 -13.05 4.61 0.34
N ILE A 19 -12.26 3.59 0.66
CA ILE A 19 -11.02 3.74 1.42
C ILE A 19 -9.99 4.56 0.62
N ILE A 20 -9.79 4.24 -0.66
CA ILE A 20 -8.78 4.91 -1.49
C ILE A 20 -9.17 6.36 -1.77
N ASN A 21 -10.42 6.65 -2.03
CA ASN A 21 -10.89 8.01 -2.31
C ASN A 21 -10.85 8.89 -1.06
N ASP A 22 -11.12 8.34 0.12
CA ASP A 22 -10.89 9.06 1.38
C ASP A 22 -9.40 9.41 1.55
N ALA A 23 -8.50 8.47 1.27
CA ALA A 23 -7.05 8.72 1.31
C ALA A 23 -6.60 9.77 0.29
N ILE A 24 -7.14 9.75 -0.93
CA ILE A 24 -6.85 10.74 -1.97
C ILE A 24 -7.28 12.14 -1.52
N LEU A 25 -8.50 12.29 -1.04
CA LEU A 25 -9.07 13.59 -0.71
C LEU A 25 -8.53 14.19 0.59
N ASN A 26 -8.19 13.35 1.58
CA ASN A 26 -7.97 13.78 2.95
C ASN A 26 -6.57 13.49 3.50
N SER A 27 -5.67 12.91 2.70
CA SER A 27 -4.33 12.57 3.17
C SER A 27 -3.25 12.71 2.10
N THR A 28 -2.00 12.62 2.52
CA THR A 28 -0.81 12.54 1.66
C THR A 28 -0.32 11.10 1.47
N ALA A 29 -1.09 10.10 1.89
CA ALA A 29 -0.77 8.70 1.66
C ALA A 29 -0.79 8.33 0.16
N LEU A 30 -1.54 9.08 -0.63
CA LEU A 30 -1.57 9.02 -2.09
C LEU A 30 -1.38 10.42 -2.67
N TYR A 31 -0.69 10.50 -3.81
CA TYR A 31 -0.42 11.78 -4.49
C TYR A 31 -1.40 12.10 -5.62
N ASP A 32 -2.45 11.30 -5.77
CA ASP A 32 -3.57 11.60 -6.64
C ASP A 32 -4.35 12.83 -6.12
N TYR A 33 -4.91 13.61 -7.02
CA TYR A 33 -5.72 14.78 -6.66
C TYR A 33 -7.21 14.52 -6.71
N ASN A 34 -7.64 13.67 -7.63
CA ASN A 34 -9.04 13.43 -7.92
C ASN A 34 -9.44 12.01 -7.51
N GLU A 35 -10.67 11.87 -7.06
CA GLU A 35 -11.28 10.56 -6.80
C GLU A 35 -11.22 9.67 -8.03
N ARG A 36 -11.07 8.38 -7.79
CA ARG A 36 -11.15 7.34 -8.82
C ARG A 36 -12.58 6.88 -9.00
N SER A 37 -12.94 6.49 -10.22
CA SER A 37 -14.17 5.76 -10.50
C SER A 37 -14.02 4.28 -10.16
N LEU A 38 -15.14 3.59 -10.00
CA LEU A 38 -15.14 2.14 -9.79
C LEU A 38 -14.44 1.40 -10.94
N ALA A 39 -14.77 1.77 -12.18
CA ALA A 39 -14.17 1.18 -13.37
C ALA A 39 -12.64 1.36 -13.41
N SER A 40 -12.16 2.57 -13.12
CA SER A 40 -10.72 2.85 -13.07
C SER A 40 -10.01 2.04 -11.97
N GLN A 41 -10.62 1.91 -10.80
CA GLN A 41 -10.04 1.12 -9.71
C GLN A 41 -10.02 -0.38 -10.04
N GLU A 42 -11.06 -0.91 -10.67
CA GLU A 42 -11.09 -2.29 -11.14
C GLU A 42 -9.99 -2.56 -12.17
N GLU A 43 -9.79 -1.66 -13.15
CA GLU A 43 -8.74 -1.79 -14.16
C GLU A 43 -7.34 -1.83 -13.53
N ILE A 44 -7.07 -0.97 -12.55
CA ILE A 44 -5.79 -0.94 -11.82
C ILE A 44 -5.50 -2.31 -11.17
N PHE A 45 -6.51 -2.93 -10.55
CA PHE A 45 -6.33 -4.23 -9.91
C PHE A 45 -6.24 -5.37 -10.91
N VAL A 46 -7.01 -5.34 -12.00
CA VAL A 46 -6.90 -6.31 -13.09
C VAL A 46 -5.47 -6.32 -13.66
N GLU A 47 -4.89 -5.15 -13.92
CA GLU A 47 -3.51 -5.04 -14.41
C GLU A 47 -2.50 -5.64 -13.42
N LYS A 48 -2.62 -5.33 -12.12
CA LYS A 48 -1.73 -5.90 -11.10
C LYS A 48 -1.83 -7.42 -11.03
N LEU A 49 -3.04 -7.96 -11.01
CA LEU A 49 -3.27 -9.41 -10.95
C LEU A 49 -2.77 -10.13 -12.21
N GLN A 50 -2.94 -9.54 -13.39
CA GLN A 50 -2.41 -10.09 -14.64
C GLN A 50 -0.88 -10.16 -14.66
N LYS A 51 -0.23 -9.24 -14.00
CA LYS A 51 1.24 -9.24 -13.80
C LYS A 51 1.71 -10.18 -12.68
N GLY A 52 0.78 -10.88 -12.01
CA GLY A 52 1.09 -11.80 -10.91
C GLY A 52 1.30 -11.15 -9.55
N PHE A 53 0.97 -9.86 -9.41
CA PHE A 53 1.05 -9.17 -8.12
C PHE A 53 -0.20 -9.40 -7.29
N PRO A 54 -0.08 -9.62 -5.96
CA PRO A 54 -1.23 -9.82 -5.10
C PRO A 54 -1.93 -8.51 -4.79
N VAL A 55 -3.25 -8.57 -4.69
CA VAL A 55 -4.09 -7.58 -4.04
C VAL A 55 -4.80 -8.27 -2.89
N LEU A 56 -4.60 -7.79 -1.68
CA LEU A 56 -5.14 -8.36 -0.46
C LEU A 56 -6.17 -7.43 0.17
N VAL A 57 -7.18 -8.02 0.80
CA VAL A 57 -8.15 -7.29 1.61
C VAL A 57 -8.11 -7.76 3.06
N ALA A 58 -8.37 -6.84 3.97
CA ALA A 58 -8.63 -7.12 5.37
C ALA A 58 -10.13 -7.06 5.61
N GLU A 59 -10.70 -8.17 6.03
CA GLU A 59 -12.12 -8.31 6.33
C GLU A 59 -12.31 -8.44 7.85
N GLN A 60 -13.27 -7.71 8.39
CA GLN A 60 -13.72 -7.80 9.78
C GLN A 60 -15.23 -7.67 9.84
N ASN A 61 -15.91 -8.63 10.47
CA ASN A 61 -17.37 -8.67 10.56
C ASN A 61 -18.07 -8.58 9.18
N ALA A 62 -17.57 -9.33 8.20
CA ALA A 62 -18.05 -9.33 6.81
C ALA A 62 -17.98 -7.96 6.11
N ARG A 63 -17.08 -7.08 6.55
CA ARG A 63 -16.82 -5.77 5.92
C ARG A 63 -15.34 -5.64 5.58
N ILE A 64 -15.05 -5.06 4.42
CA ILE A 64 -13.70 -4.69 4.05
C ILE A 64 -13.29 -3.44 4.84
N VAL A 65 -12.23 -3.58 5.64
CA VAL A 65 -11.74 -2.53 6.52
C VAL A 65 -10.32 -2.07 6.18
N GLY A 66 -9.74 -2.65 5.14
CA GLY A 66 -8.43 -2.26 4.61
C GLY A 66 -8.06 -3.11 3.41
N PHE A 67 -7.03 -2.68 2.70
CA PHE A 67 -6.46 -3.42 1.60
C PHE A 67 -4.98 -3.08 1.43
N GLY A 68 -4.27 -3.91 0.71
CA GLY A 68 -2.87 -3.69 0.40
C GLY A 68 -2.44 -4.50 -0.82
N TYR A 69 -1.35 -4.10 -1.41
CA TYR A 69 -0.77 -4.74 -2.57
C TYR A 69 0.72 -4.43 -2.65
N PHE A 70 1.41 -5.11 -3.53
CA PHE A 70 2.67 -4.64 -4.07
C PHE A 70 2.66 -4.76 -5.60
N SER A 71 3.52 -4.00 -6.24
CA SER A 71 3.71 -4.01 -7.70
C SER A 71 5.16 -3.73 -8.03
N GLU A 72 5.50 -3.69 -9.32
CA GLU A 72 6.85 -3.35 -9.75
C GLU A 72 7.31 -1.99 -9.20
N PHE A 73 8.52 -1.96 -8.69
CA PHE A 73 9.14 -0.70 -8.26
C PHE A 73 9.44 0.20 -9.46
N ARG A 74 9.98 -0.38 -10.52
CA ARG A 74 10.25 0.30 -11.79
C ARG A 74 10.12 -0.69 -12.95
N PHE A 75 9.77 -0.20 -14.14
CA PHE A 75 9.44 -1.03 -15.30
C PHE A 75 10.63 -1.71 -15.98
N ARG A 76 11.89 -1.37 -15.67
CA ARG A 76 13.08 -2.00 -16.26
C ARG A 76 13.32 -3.39 -15.68
N GLU A 77 13.70 -4.35 -16.52
CA GLU A 77 13.84 -5.77 -16.15
C GLU A 77 14.80 -6.03 -14.97
N ALA A 78 15.86 -5.23 -14.84
CA ALA A 78 16.81 -5.38 -13.72
C ALA A 78 16.15 -5.11 -12.34
N TYR A 79 15.01 -4.45 -12.28
CA TYR A 79 14.26 -4.20 -11.05
C TYR A 79 13.24 -5.31 -10.71
N LYS A 80 13.19 -6.40 -11.48
CA LYS A 80 12.13 -7.43 -11.34
C LYS A 80 12.05 -8.12 -9.96
N PHE A 81 13.09 -8.03 -9.16
CA PHE A 81 13.12 -8.58 -7.80
C PHE A 81 12.87 -7.52 -6.70
N THR A 82 12.55 -6.30 -7.10
CA THR A 82 12.18 -5.19 -6.22
C THR A 82 10.71 -4.84 -6.43
N ALA A 83 9.94 -4.80 -5.36
CA ALA A 83 8.55 -4.34 -5.42
C ALA A 83 8.31 -3.18 -4.47
N GLU A 84 7.34 -2.34 -4.83
CA GLU A 84 6.80 -1.27 -3.99
C GLU A 84 5.43 -1.70 -3.45
N HIS A 85 5.25 -1.61 -2.15
CA HIS A 85 3.99 -1.96 -1.50
C HIS A 85 3.20 -0.73 -1.07
N SER A 86 1.90 -0.93 -0.91
CA SER A 86 0.98 0.04 -0.33
C SER A 86 -0.01 -0.67 0.59
N VAL A 87 -0.34 -0.05 1.71
CA VAL A 87 -1.31 -0.55 2.70
C VAL A 87 -2.21 0.60 3.12
N TYR A 88 -3.51 0.36 3.09
CA TYR A 88 -4.54 1.34 3.46
C TYR A 88 -5.52 0.71 4.43
N ALA A 89 -5.89 1.45 5.47
CA ALA A 89 -6.95 1.08 6.40
C ALA A 89 -8.10 2.08 6.32
N HIS A 90 -9.31 1.58 6.49
CA HIS A 90 -10.50 2.44 6.63
C HIS A 90 -10.30 3.37 7.83
N LYS A 91 -10.67 4.64 7.69
CA LYS A 91 -10.45 5.70 8.69
C LYS A 91 -10.94 5.33 10.10
N ASP A 92 -12.08 4.65 10.20
CA ASP A 92 -12.66 4.23 11.49
C ASP A 92 -11.96 2.99 12.09
N HIS A 93 -10.98 2.42 11.38
CA HIS A 93 -10.25 1.21 11.78
C HIS A 93 -8.74 1.45 11.92
N ILE A 94 -8.30 2.70 11.83
CA ILE A 94 -6.89 3.07 12.08
C ILE A 94 -6.51 2.72 13.53
N GLY A 95 -5.31 2.18 13.70
CA GLY A 95 -4.81 1.76 15.02
C GLY A 95 -5.33 0.42 15.54
N LYS A 96 -6.21 -0.26 14.78
CA LYS A 96 -6.83 -1.54 15.17
C LYS A 96 -6.09 -2.79 14.62
N GLY A 97 -4.85 -2.63 14.16
CA GLY A 97 -4.03 -3.75 13.69
C GLY A 97 -4.23 -4.14 12.21
N ILE A 98 -5.07 -3.44 11.46
CA ILE A 98 -5.36 -3.74 10.05
C ILE A 98 -4.09 -3.66 9.20
N GLY A 99 -3.35 -2.55 9.31
CA GLY A 99 -2.09 -2.38 8.58
C GLY A 99 -1.05 -3.44 8.94
N LYS A 100 -0.97 -3.82 10.23
CA LYS A 100 -0.08 -4.88 10.69
C LYS A 100 -0.40 -6.21 10.01
N ALA A 101 -1.66 -6.62 10.00
CA ALA A 101 -2.08 -7.88 9.40
C ALA A 101 -1.82 -7.90 7.88
N LEU A 102 -2.16 -6.82 7.17
CA LEU A 102 -1.92 -6.68 5.74
C LEU A 102 -0.42 -6.71 5.38
N LEU A 103 0.41 -5.92 6.08
CA LEU A 103 1.83 -5.86 5.76
C LEU A 103 2.55 -7.17 6.09
N THR A 104 2.15 -7.87 7.16
CA THR A 104 2.68 -9.20 7.46
C THR A 104 2.44 -10.16 6.30
N GLU A 105 1.22 -10.25 5.80
CA GLU A 105 0.87 -11.13 4.68
C GLU A 105 1.56 -10.72 3.39
N LEU A 106 1.64 -9.41 3.09
CA LEU A 106 2.35 -8.91 1.90
C LEU A 106 3.83 -9.28 1.91
N ILE A 107 4.51 -9.18 3.06
CA ILE A 107 5.90 -9.59 3.21
C ILE A 107 6.05 -11.10 2.93
N GLU A 108 5.13 -11.91 3.45
CA GLU A 108 5.14 -13.35 3.21
C GLU A 108 4.93 -13.68 1.73
N ARG A 109 3.94 -13.06 1.08
CA ARG A 109 3.68 -13.23 -0.37
C ARG A 109 4.88 -12.81 -1.21
N ALA A 110 5.53 -11.70 -0.86
CA ALA A 110 6.74 -11.23 -1.54
C ALA A 110 7.87 -12.23 -1.43
N SER A 111 8.07 -12.83 -0.26
CA SER A 111 9.07 -13.88 -0.02
C SER A 111 8.75 -15.16 -0.81
N GLN A 112 7.49 -15.58 -0.85
CA GLN A 112 7.05 -16.73 -1.64
C GLN A 112 7.25 -16.52 -3.15
N GLN A 113 7.09 -15.29 -3.63
CA GLN A 113 7.39 -14.92 -5.02
C GLN A 113 8.90 -14.71 -5.29
N LYS A 114 9.76 -14.97 -4.29
CA LYS A 114 11.22 -14.82 -4.40
C LYS A 114 11.67 -13.40 -4.75
N LEU A 115 10.90 -12.41 -4.31
CA LEU A 115 11.38 -11.02 -4.35
C LEU A 115 12.54 -10.85 -3.38
N HIS A 116 13.47 -9.97 -3.73
CA HIS A 116 14.66 -9.70 -2.93
C HIS A 116 14.43 -8.58 -1.93
N THR A 117 13.64 -7.58 -2.30
CA THR A 117 13.41 -6.41 -1.46
C THR A 117 12.05 -5.77 -1.70
N LEU A 118 11.47 -5.20 -0.63
CA LEU A 118 10.28 -4.36 -0.65
C LEU A 118 10.65 -2.92 -0.34
N ILE A 119 10.03 -2.01 -1.08
CA ILE A 119 10.14 -0.56 -0.90
C ILE A 119 8.78 -0.01 -0.46
N GLY A 120 8.79 0.88 0.53
CA GLY A 120 7.67 1.75 0.86
C GLY A 120 8.06 3.21 0.62
N VAL A 121 7.22 3.97 -0.03
CA VAL A 121 7.42 5.41 -0.25
C VAL A 121 6.41 6.16 0.60
N ILE A 122 6.90 7.02 1.49
CA ILE A 122 6.11 7.62 2.55
C ILE A 122 6.35 9.13 2.58
N ASP A 123 5.30 9.93 2.75
CA ASP A 123 5.45 11.36 3.05
C ASP A 123 6.27 11.52 4.35
N SER A 124 7.31 12.34 4.30
CA SER A 124 8.23 12.57 5.42
C SER A 124 7.55 13.06 6.70
N GLU A 125 6.39 13.69 6.59
CA GLU A 125 5.59 14.15 7.73
C GLU A 125 4.74 13.03 8.35
N ASN A 126 4.55 11.92 7.66
CA ASN A 126 3.83 10.75 8.17
C ASN A 126 4.73 9.89 9.05
N THR A 127 5.13 10.45 10.20
CA THR A 127 6.03 9.77 11.15
C THR A 127 5.44 8.47 11.69
N ASN A 128 4.11 8.40 11.84
CA ASN A 128 3.43 7.17 12.27
C ASN A 128 3.65 6.02 11.28
N SER A 129 3.59 6.30 9.98
CA SER A 129 3.84 5.29 8.94
C SER A 129 5.32 4.90 8.89
N ILE A 130 6.23 5.86 9.03
CA ILE A 130 7.67 5.59 9.10
C ILE A 130 7.99 4.68 10.29
N ASP A 131 7.48 4.99 11.48
CA ASP A 131 7.69 4.19 12.68
C ASP A 131 7.03 2.81 12.58
N PHE A 132 5.86 2.74 11.95
CA PHE A 132 5.20 1.48 11.64
C PHE A 132 6.08 0.58 10.77
N HIS A 133 6.67 1.10 9.70
CA HIS A 133 7.56 0.35 8.82
C HIS A 133 8.85 -0.08 9.52
N LYS A 134 9.43 0.76 10.38
CA LYS A 134 10.60 0.39 11.20
C LYS A 134 10.33 -0.84 12.07
N LYS A 135 9.14 -0.98 12.63
CA LYS A 135 8.74 -2.16 13.43
C LYS A 135 8.70 -3.46 12.62
N PHE A 136 8.59 -3.38 11.30
CA PHE A 136 8.68 -4.51 10.37
C PHE A 136 10.08 -4.76 9.83
N GLY A 137 11.08 -4.01 10.31
CA GLY A 137 12.46 -4.13 9.86
C GLY A 137 12.78 -3.39 8.57
N PHE A 138 11.95 -2.43 8.18
CA PHE A 138 12.30 -1.48 7.12
C PHE A 138 13.28 -0.45 7.65
N GLU A 139 14.23 -0.06 6.81
CA GLU A 139 15.21 0.98 7.07
C GLU A 139 14.99 2.16 6.12
N GLU A 140 15.23 3.37 6.58
CA GLU A 140 15.22 4.55 5.73
C GLU A 140 16.47 4.55 4.85
N VAL A 141 16.29 4.50 3.52
CA VAL A 141 17.37 4.41 2.54
C VAL A 141 17.45 5.60 1.61
N GLY A 142 16.48 6.47 1.64
CA GLY A 142 16.48 7.66 0.79
C GLY A 142 15.48 8.71 1.23
N PHE A 143 15.83 9.96 0.93
CA PHE A 143 15.00 11.15 1.15
C PHE A 143 15.05 12.02 -0.11
N ILE A 144 13.89 12.28 -0.71
CA ILE A 144 13.78 13.12 -1.90
C ILE A 144 13.00 14.37 -1.54
N LYS A 145 13.67 15.52 -1.61
CA LYS A 145 13.06 16.80 -1.31
C LYS A 145 12.07 17.20 -2.38
N GLU A 146 10.93 17.72 -1.98
CA GLU A 146 9.94 18.37 -2.84
C GLU A 146 9.55 17.51 -4.05
N SER A 147 9.47 16.20 -3.84
CA SER A 147 9.14 15.21 -4.87
C SER A 147 7.65 15.15 -5.22
N GLY A 148 6.79 15.67 -4.35
CA GLY A 148 5.35 15.78 -4.56
C GLY A 148 4.83 17.17 -4.22
N TYR A 149 3.67 17.51 -4.79
CA TYR A 149 2.94 18.75 -4.47
C TYR A 149 1.47 18.41 -4.26
N LYS A 150 0.92 18.71 -3.08
CA LYS A 150 -0.48 18.43 -2.76
C LYS A 150 -0.93 19.34 -1.60
N PHE A 151 -2.20 19.72 -1.58
CA PHE A 151 -2.74 20.65 -0.59
C PHE A 151 -1.95 21.97 -0.51
N ASP A 152 -1.60 22.52 -1.68
CA ASP A 152 -0.86 23.78 -1.84
C ASP A 152 0.49 23.80 -1.13
N ARG A 153 1.16 22.63 -0.98
CA ARG A 153 2.48 22.52 -0.40
C ARG A 153 3.35 21.46 -1.05
N TRP A 154 4.66 21.63 -0.99
CA TRP A 154 5.65 20.66 -1.39
C TRP A 154 5.78 19.57 -0.33
N LEU A 155 5.86 18.32 -0.80
CA LEU A 155 5.98 17.12 0.02
C LEU A 155 7.32 16.44 -0.25
N HIS A 156 7.95 15.92 0.79
CA HIS A 156 9.17 15.14 0.69
C HIS A 156 8.85 13.65 0.78
N SER A 157 9.54 12.84 -0.01
CA SER A 157 9.36 11.38 0.02
C SER A 157 10.50 10.70 0.79
N VAL A 158 10.14 9.87 1.74
CA VAL A 158 11.05 8.95 2.44
C VAL A 158 10.90 7.56 1.82
N PHE A 159 12.03 6.96 1.44
CA PHE A 159 12.09 5.60 0.93
C PHE A 159 12.50 4.66 2.06
N MET A 160 11.62 3.73 2.38
CA MET A 160 11.83 2.68 3.37
C MET A 160 12.06 1.37 2.66
N GLN A 161 13.08 0.62 3.02
CA GLN A 161 13.46 -0.63 2.38
C GLN A 161 13.54 -1.78 3.38
N LYS A 162 13.04 -2.94 2.98
CA LYS A 162 13.20 -4.20 3.67
C LYS A 162 13.82 -5.23 2.76
N MET A 163 14.94 -5.83 3.19
CA MET A 163 15.49 -7.00 2.52
C MET A 163 14.67 -8.24 2.91
N LEU A 164 14.28 -9.03 1.92
CA LEU A 164 13.56 -10.28 2.11
C LEU A 164 14.56 -11.44 2.20
N LYS A 165 14.26 -12.42 3.03
CA LYS A 165 15.10 -13.62 3.22
C LYS A 165 14.54 -14.77 2.39
#